data_5b861081b67463b9b78af0d2b4443fd0
#
_entry.id   5b861081b67463b9b78af0d2b4443fd0
#
_cell.length_a   1.000
_cell.length_b   1.000
_cell.length_c   1.000
_cell.angle_alpha   90.00
_cell.angle_beta   90.00
_cell.angle_gamma   90.00
#
_symmetry.space_group_name_H-M   'P 1'
#
loop_
_entity.id
_entity.type
_entity.pdbx_description
1 polymer ?
#
loop_
_entity_poly.entity_id
_entity_poly.type
_entity_poly.pdbx_seq_one_letter_code
_entity_poly.pdbx_strand_id
1 'polypeptide(L)'
;MLTRELTFFCRLGLTITQAKQLSRLAGLFKSHIQFINVSRRQTVEATNQLSLLTLATQPGDLCLLLIEGLDAELAHMAFTCWCVELGQPLGRPATAAQAEQRLGLAQPDYCFSLAQLGHAAASLDKSLALRVLVDLLPAELVRDRPALEQAIAKREQIAATIIRPGLAMPHVICPAIRQPTVSLLSCAEPIEWGSALGPVQTIILLAIPAGLAPEQLRPLTRLARAMMDEVVSTALLHAGSAPARQAIVIEGLLS
;
A
#
# COMPACT_ATOMS: atom_id res chain seq x y z
N MET A 1 8.75 18.18 10.40
CA MET A 1 7.81 18.66 9.37
C MET A 1 6.58 17.78 9.48
N LEU A 2 5.37 18.32 9.44
CA LEU A 2 4.15 17.53 9.57
C LEU A 2 3.79 16.96 8.20
N THR A 3 3.46 15.67 8.14
CA THR A 3 3.01 14.99 6.92
C THR A 3 1.57 14.51 7.11
N ARG A 4 0.71 14.74 6.13
CA ARG A 4 -0.67 14.25 6.07
C ARG A 4 -0.92 13.66 4.68
N GLU A 5 -1.83 12.70 4.60
CA GLU A 5 -2.23 12.09 3.35
C GLU A 5 -3.75 11.92 3.26
N LEU A 6 -4.23 11.90 2.04
CA LEU A 6 -5.61 11.58 1.70
C LEU A 6 -5.62 10.60 0.54
N THR A 7 -6.05 9.38 0.77
CA THR A 7 -6.18 8.36 -0.26
C THR A 7 -7.64 8.19 -0.65
N PHE A 8 -7.91 8.11 -1.94
CA PHE A 8 -9.27 8.00 -2.47
C PHE A 8 -9.31 7.35 -3.85
N PHE A 9 -10.43 6.71 -4.18
CA PHE A 9 -10.75 6.35 -5.56
C PHE A 9 -11.36 7.55 -6.27
N CYS A 10 -10.76 7.96 -7.38
CA CYS A 10 -11.27 9.07 -8.19
C CYS A 10 -12.49 8.62 -8.98
N ARG A 11 -13.71 8.99 -8.53
CA ARG A 11 -14.95 8.48 -9.10
C ARG A 11 -15.20 8.92 -10.54
N LEU A 12 -14.86 10.16 -10.88
CA LEU A 12 -15.18 10.78 -12.17
C LEU A 12 -13.96 11.06 -13.06
N GLY A 13 -12.75 10.70 -12.59
CA GLY A 13 -11.52 11.20 -13.19
C GLY A 13 -11.23 12.67 -12.80
N LEU A 14 -10.17 13.25 -13.30
CA LEU A 14 -9.78 14.64 -13.03
C LEU A 14 -10.05 15.51 -14.24
N THR A 15 -11.17 16.25 -14.21
CA THR A 15 -11.54 17.19 -15.28
C THR A 15 -10.73 18.49 -15.22
N ILE A 16 -10.76 19.29 -16.29
CA ILE A 16 -10.10 20.61 -16.34
C ILE A 16 -10.55 21.51 -15.17
N THR A 17 -11.86 21.51 -14.87
CA THR A 17 -12.42 22.31 -13.76
C THR A 17 -11.86 21.85 -12.42
N GLN A 18 -11.80 20.55 -12.18
CA GLN A 18 -11.30 19.97 -10.95
C GLN A 18 -9.78 20.16 -10.78
N ALA A 19 -9.00 20.01 -11.87
CA ALA A 19 -7.57 20.32 -11.84
C ALA A 19 -7.31 21.79 -11.49
N LYS A 20 -8.14 22.70 -12.02
CA LYS A 20 -8.07 24.13 -11.68
C LYS A 20 -8.45 24.42 -10.22
N GLN A 21 -9.50 23.76 -9.73
CA GLN A 21 -9.90 23.89 -8.31
C GLN A 21 -8.81 23.35 -7.37
N LEU A 22 -8.28 22.16 -7.65
CA LEU A 22 -7.20 21.54 -6.91
C LEU A 22 -5.96 22.43 -6.87
N SER A 23 -5.51 22.91 -8.03
CA SER A 23 -4.33 23.78 -8.14
C SER A 23 -4.51 25.10 -7.37
N ARG A 24 -5.68 25.73 -7.45
CA ARG A 24 -5.99 26.93 -6.67
C ARG A 24 -6.01 26.66 -5.17
N LEU A 25 -6.65 25.57 -4.75
CA LEU A 25 -6.71 25.19 -3.35
C LEU A 25 -5.31 24.91 -2.80
N ALA A 26 -4.48 24.18 -3.56
CA ALA A 26 -3.10 23.89 -3.18
C ALA A 26 -2.27 25.17 -3.02
N GLY A 27 -2.48 26.16 -3.88
CA GLY A 27 -1.79 27.46 -3.82
C GLY A 27 -2.15 28.36 -2.63
N LEU A 28 -3.15 27.97 -1.80
CA LEU A 28 -3.50 28.70 -0.58
C LEU A 28 -2.62 28.32 0.63
N PHE A 29 -1.90 27.21 0.53
CA PHE A 29 -1.08 26.66 1.62
C PHE A 29 0.41 26.82 1.33
N LYS A 30 1.20 26.85 2.41
CA LYS A 30 2.67 26.85 2.34
C LYS A 30 3.24 25.44 2.29
N SER A 31 2.44 24.44 2.60
CA SER A 31 2.82 23.02 2.51
C SER A 31 3.05 22.62 1.05
N HIS A 32 4.03 21.77 0.86
CA HIS A 32 4.27 21.05 -0.38
C HIS A 32 3.18 19.99 -0.55
N ILE A 33 2.48 20.01 -1.69
CA ILE A 33 1.33 19.14 -1.91
C ILE A 33 1.53 18.42 -3.23
N GLN A 34 1.68 17.10 -3.14
CA GLN A 34 1.80 16.22 -4.30
C GLN A 34 0.48 15.50 -4.57
N PHE A 35 0.10 15.42 -5.83
CA PHE A 35 -0.96 14.54 -6.30
C PHE A 35 -0.32 13.29 -6.91
N ILE A 36 -0.60 12.14 -6.32
CA ILE A 36 -0.08 10.83 -6.72
C ILE A 36 -1.24 10.04 -7.33
N ASN A 37 -1.14 9.65 -8.61
CA ASN A 37 -2.00 8.65 -9.21
C ASN A 37 -1.32 7.29 -9.08
N VAL A 38 -1.76 6.49 -8.12
CA VAL A 38 -1.16 5.18 -7.79
C VAL A 38 -1.40 4.18 -8.92
N SER A 39 -2.61 4.17 -9.50
CA SER A 39 -2.96 3.25 -10.59
C SER A 39 -2.10 3.48 -11.84
N ARG A 40 -1.67 4.72 -12.09
CA ARG A 40 -0.85 5.10 -13.25
C ARG A 40 0.63 5.28 -12.92
N ARG A 41 0.99 5.15 -11.64
CA ARG A 41 2.38 5.32 -11.14
C ARG A 41 2.97 6.67 -11.54
N GLN A 42 2.20 7.73 -11.35
CA GLN A 42 2.59 9.10 -11.69
C GLN A 42 2.38 10.03 -10.51
N THR A 43 3.30 11.01 -10.37
CA THR A 43 3.21 12.03 -9.34
C THR A 43 3.46 13.41 -9.94
N VAL A 44 2.73 14.41 -9.46
CA VAL A 44 2.88 15.81 -9.88
C VAL A 44 2.63 16.75 -8.71
N GLU A 45 3.16 17.97 -8.82
CA GLU A 45 2.81 19.06 -7.92
C GLU A 45 1.35 19.47 -8.07
N ALA A 46 0.61 19.48 -6.96
CA ALA A 46 -0.81 19.84 -6.97
C ALA A 46 -1.06 21.31 -7.35
N THR A 47 -0.07 22.19 -7.19
CA THR A 47 -0.14 23.60 -7.60
C THR A 47 -0.06 23.79 -9.13
N ASN A 48 0.42 22.78 -9.86
CA ASN A 48 0.59 22.88 -11.32
C ASN A 48 -0.60 22.26 -12.06
N GLN A 49 -1.53 23.11 -12.52
CA GLN A 49 -2.74 22.69 -13.23
C GLN A 49 -2.44 21.87 -14.50
N LEU A 50 -1.43 22.25 -15.28
CA LEU A 50 -1.10 21.55 -16.53
C LEU A 50 -0.57 20.15 -16.23
N SER A 51 0.31 20.01 -15.24
CA SER A 51 0.82 18.70 -14.79
C SER A 51 -0.29 17.79 -14.28
N LEU A 52 -1.27 18.33 -13.53
CA LEU A 52 -2.45 17.57 -13.10
C LEU A 52 -3.25 17.00 -14.28
N LEU A 53 -3.39 17.76 -15.36
CA LEU A 53 -4.10 17.30 -16.56
C LEU A 53 -3.32 16.24 -17.34
N THR A 54 -1.97 16.30 -17.32
CA THR A 54 -1.13 15.29 -17.99
C THR A 54 -1.19 13.92 -17.35
N LEU A 55 -1.61 13.82 -16.07
CA LEU A 55 -1.83 12.52 -15.40
C LEU A 55 -2.95 11.71 -16.06
N ALA A 56 -3.82 12.35 -16.83
CA ALA A 56 -4.96 11.71 -17.49
C ALA A 56 -5.75 10.77 -16.56
N THR A 57 -5.96 11.21 -15.31
CA THR A 57 -6.63 10.43 -14.26
C THR A 57 -8.03 10.00 -14.71
N GLN A 58 -8.29 8.69 -14.68
CA GLN A 58 -9.54 8.10 -15.14
C GLN A 58 -10.48 7.79 -13.97
N PRO A 59 -11.79 7.58 -14.25
CA PRO A 59 -12.72 7.05 -13.28
C PRO A 59 -12.24 5.72 -12.69
N GLY A 60 -12.21 5.64 -11.36
CA GLY A 60 -11.77 4.46 -10.62
C GLY A 60 -10.28 4.39 -10.32
N ASP A 61 -9.45 5.33 -10.82
CA ASP A 61 -8.04 5.39 -10.45
C ASP A 61 -7.88 5.61 -8.94
N LEU A 62 -6.96 4.89 -8.32
CA LEU A 62 -6.53 5.09 -6.95
C LEU A 62 -5.56 6.26 -6.89
N CYS A 63 -5.91 7.27 -6.09
CA CYS A 63 -5.15 8.51 -5.96
C CYS A 63 -4.82 8.80 -4.48
N LEU A 64 -3.74 9.54 -4.28
CA LEU A 64 -3.31 10.03 -2.97
C LEU A 64 -2.84 11.48 -3.09
N LEU A 65 -3.27 12.31 -2.15
CA LEU A 65 -2.68 13.63 -1.89
C LEU A 65 -1.70 13.50 -0.72
N LEU A 66 -0.43 13.78 -0.96
CA LEU A 66 0.61 13.85 0.05
C LEU A 66 0.89 15.31 0.37
N ILE A 67 0.74 15.69 1.65
CA ILE A 67 0.79 17.07 2.12
C ILE A 67 1.88 17.17 3.18
N GLU A 68 2.91 17.98 2.94
CA GLU A 68 4.07 18.10 3.82
C GLU A 68 4.37 19.57 4.12
N GLY A 69 4.29 19.97 5.38
CA GLY A 69 4.58 21.35 5.77
C GLY A 69 4.07 21.74 7.14
N LEU A 70 4.16 23.05 7.45
CA LEU A 70 3.73 23.58 8.75
C LEU A 70 2.21 23.73 8.85
N ASP A 71 1.55 23.99 7.73
CA ASP A 71 0.09 24.14 7.65
C ASP A 71 -0.59 22.88 7.04
N ALA A 72 0.11 21.74 7.06
CA ALA A 72 -0.39 20.48 6.49
C ALA A 72 -1.71 20.02 7.11
N GLU A 73 -1.98 20.32 8.39
CA GLU A 73 -3.25 19.99 9.04
C GLU A 73 -4.41 20.78 8.45
N LEU A 74 -4.24 22.09 8.24
CA LEU A 74 -5.25 22.94 7.63
C LEU A 74 -5.49 22.55 6.17
N ALA A 75 -4.41 22.27 5.43
CA ALA A 75 -4.49 21.78 4.07
C ALA A 75 -5.26 20.46 4.00
N HIS A 76 -4.93 19.50 4.87
CA HIS A 76 -5.62 18.22 4.97
C HIS A 76 -7.13 18.38 5.19
N MET A 77 -7.56 19.25 6.10
CA MET A 77 -8.97 19.53 6.33
C MET A 77 -9.67 20.06 5.07
N ALA A 78 -9.05 21.01 4.37
CA ALA A 78 -9.60 21.59 3.15
C ALA A 78 -9.69 20.55 2.03
N PHE A 79 -8.64 19.75 1.85
CA PHE A 79 -8.62 18.68 0.84
C PHE A 79 -9.54 17.52 1.17
N THR A 80 -9.82 17.25 2.45
CA THR A 80 -10.83 16.25 2.83
C THR A 80 -12.19 16.62 2.26
N CYS A 81 -12.61 17.89 2.38
CA CYS A 81 -13.87 18.36 1.80
C CYS A 81 -13.87 18.23 0.28
N TRP A 82 -12.78 18.63 -0.37
CA TRP A 82 -12.63 18.52 -1.83
C TRP A 82 -12.66 17.06 -2.32
N CYS A 83 -11.98 16.14 -1.62
CA CYS A 83 -11.98 14.71 -1.97
C CYS A 83 -13.35 14.05 -1.82
N VAL A 84 -14.18 14.48 -0.85
CA VAL A 84 -15.55 13.96 -0.67
C VAL A 84 -16.43 14.24 -1.89
N GLU A 85 -16.24 15.40 -2.53
CA GLU A 85 -16.99 15.77 -3.75
C GLU A 85 -16.54 14.97 -4.99
N LEU A 86 -15.26 14.68 -5.09
CA LEU A 86 -14.63 14.07 -6.26
C LEU A 86 -14.50 12.56 -6.21
N GLY A 87 -14.44 11.98 -5.04
CA GLY A 87 -14.02 10.62 -4.87
C GLY A 87 -14.68 9.89 -3.72
N GLN A 88 -14.14 8.72 -3.45
CA GLN A 88 -14.47 7.89 -2.30
C GLN A 88 -13.24 7.80 -1.41
N PRO A 89 -13.14 8.61 -0.33
CA PRO A 89 -12.01 8.55 0.60
C PRO A 89 -11.87 7.18 1.27
N LEU A 90 -10.64 6.68 1.34
CA LEU A 90 -10.31 5.32 1.79
C LEU A 90 -10.07 5.20 3.30
N GLY A 91 -10.65 6.06 4.11
CA GLY A 91 -10.62 5.97 5.56
C GLY A 91 -11.69 5.06 6.20
N ARG A 92 -12.55 4.39 5.40
CA ARG A 92 -13.74 3.67 5.90
C ARG A 92 -13.72 2.19 5.52
N PRO A 93 -14.24 1.29 6.40
CA PRO A 93 -14.34 -0.14 6.11
C PRO A 93 -15.11 -0.48 4.81
N ALA A 94 -16.12 0.32 4.44
CA ALA A 94 -16.88 0.13 3.20
C ALA A 94 -16.01 0.22 1.94
N THR A 95 -14.99 1.09 1.95
CA THR A 95 -14.05 1.21 0.82
C THR A 95 -13.00 0.08 0.82
N ALA A 96 -12.68 -0.48 1.98
CA ALA A 96 -11.88 -1.70 2.07
C ALA A 96 -12.62 -2.89 1.44
N ALA A 97 -13.91 -3.07 1.72
CA ALA A 97 -14.73 -4.11 1.12
C ALA A 97 -14.83 -3.98 -0.42
N GLN A 98 -14.87 -2.76 -0.95
CA GLN A 98 -14.83 -2.54 -2.40
C GLN A 98 -13.49 -2.97 -3.01
N ALA A 99 -12.37 -2.71 -2.34
CA ALA A 99 -11.07 -3.17 -2.79
C ALA A 99 -10.97 -4.71 -2.77
N GLU A 100 -11.45 -5.35 -1.71
CA GLU A 100 -11.52 -6.83 -1.61
C GLU A 100 -12.40 -7.43 -2.70
N GLN A 101 -13.56 -6.83 -2.98
CA GLN A 101 -14.43 -7.27 -4.07
C GLN A 101 -13.72 -7.19 -5.44
N ARG A 102 -12.97 -6.11 -5.71
CA ARG A 102 -12.19 -5.99 -6.94
C ARG A 102 -11.15 -7.12 -7.06
N LEU A 103 -10.44 -7.43 -5.97
CA LEU A 103 -9.47 -8.53 -5.95
C LEU A 103 -10.16 -9.87 -6.20
N GLY A 104 -11.23 -10.17 -5.48
CA GLY A 104 -11.97 -11.43 -5.61
C GLY A 104 -12.54 -11.67 -7.02
N LEU A 105 -12.98 -10.61 -7.71
CA LEU A 105 -13.45 -10.72 -9.10
C LEU A 105 -12.32 -10.97 -10.10
N ALA A 106 -11.16 -10.31 -9.92
CA ALA A 106 -10.05 -10.36 -10.86
C ALA A 106 -9.07 -11.51 -10.56
N GLN A 107 -8.91 -11.89 -9.29
CA GLN A 107 -7.95 -12.88 -8.81
C GLN A 107 -8.57 -13.74 -7.69
N PRO A 108 -9.54 -14.63 -8.01
CA PRO A 108 -10.30 -15.38 -7.00
C PRO A 108 -9.43 -16.33 -6.17
N ASP A 109 -8.27 -16.74 -6.70
CA ASP A 109 -7.32 -17.61 -6.00
C ASP A 109 -6.46 -16.89 -4.95
N TYR A 110 -6.56 -15.55 -4.86
CA TYR A 110 -5.76 -14.74 -3.94
C TYR A 110 -6.57 -14.28 -2.74
N CYS A 111 -5.93 -14.27 -1.57
CA CYS A 111 -6.53 -13.77 -0.35
C CYS A 111 -5.73 -12.60 0.20
N PHE A 112 -6.38 -11.43 0.28
CA PHE A 112 -5.87 -10.27 1.00
C PHE A 112 -7.04 -9.40 1.44
N SER A 113 -7.33 -9.42 2.72
CA SER A 113 -8.43 -8.68 3.34
C SER A 113 -7.93 -7.67 4.38
N LEU A 114 -8.81 -6.81 4.85
CA LEU A 114 -8.48 -5.83 5.88
C LEU A 114 -8.00 -6.50 7.19
N ALA A 115 -8.46 -7.71 7.49
CA ALA A 115 -8.03 -8.47 8.66
C ALA A 115 -6.55 -8.91 8.61
N GLN A 116 -5.93 -8.91 7.42
CA GLN A 116 -4.54 -9.27 7.21
C GLN A 116 -3.57 -8.08 7.31
N LEU A 117 -4.07 -6.91 7.74
CA LEU A 117 -3.26 -5.72 7.98
C LEU A 117 -3.10 -5.49 9.48
N GLY A 118 -1.85 -5.39 9.93
CA GLY A 118 -1.48 -5.08 11.30
C GLY A 118 -0.81 -3.72 11.43
N HIS A 119 -0.88 -3.17 12.64
CA HIS A 119 -0.10 -2.01 13.04
C HIS A 119 0.54 -2.26 14.41
N ALA A 120 1.86 -2.15 14.49
CA ALA A 120 2.60 -2.27 15.73
C ALA A 120 2.96 -0.88 16.27
N ALA A 121 2.36 -0.50 17.39
CA ALA A 121 2.67 0.75 18.10
C ALA A 121 3.94 0.64 18.95
N ALA A 122 4.28 -0.57 19.42
CA ALA A 122 5.48 -0.86 20.18
C ALA A 122 6.64 -1.29 19.25
N SER A 123 7.87 -1.10 19.73
CA SER A 123 9.06 -1.60 19.04
C SER A 123 9.04 -3.13 18.95
N LEU A 124 9.35 -3.63 17.75
CA LEU A 124 9.48 -5.06 17.46
C LEU A 124 10.89 -5.36 16.95
N ASP A 125 11.36 -6.58 17.20
CA ASP A 125 12.47 -7.12 16.43
C ASP A 125 11.95 -7.83 15.15
N LYS A 126 12.87 -8.11 14.23
CA LYS A 126 12.59 -8.78 12.96
C LYS A 126 11.87 -10.13 13.15
N SER A 127 12.29 -10.93 14.14
CA SER A 127 11.74 -12.27 14.37
C SER A 127 10.29 -12.18 14.85
N LEU A 128 9.99 -11.25 15.75
CA LEU A 128 8.64 -11.02 16.24
C LEU A 128 7.74 -10.43 15.14
N ALA A 129 8.25 -9.50 14.33
CA ALA A 129 7.51 -8.94 13.22
C ALA A 129 7.10 -10.02 12.19
N LEU A 130 8.00 -10.97 11.88
CA LEU A 130 7.69 -12.08 10.98
C LEU A 130 6.61 -13.01 11.57
N ARG A 131 6.63 -13.26 12.88
CA ARG A 131 5.57 -14.03 13.55
C ARG A 131 4.23 -13.32 13.52
N VAL A 132 4.20 -12.02 13.81
CA VAL A 132 2.97 -11.20 13.71
C VAL A 132 2.39 -11.28 12.31
N LEU A 133 3.21 -11.22 11.25
CA LEU A 133 2.75 -11.35 9.87
C LEU A 133 2.11 -12.72 9.58
N VAL A 134 2.64 -13.79 10.18
CA VAL A 134 2.01 -15.13 10.09
C VAL A 134 0.70 -15.17 10.88
N ASP A 135 0.61 -14.48 12.03
CA ASP A 135 -0.62 -14.38 12.84
C ASP A 135 -1.76 -13.66 12.11
N LEU A 136 -1.43 -12.74 11.22
CA LEU A 136 -2.40 -12.02 10.38
C LEU A 136 -2.96 -12.86 9.24
N LEU A 137 -2.36 -14.00 8.90
CA LEU A 137 -2.88 -14.87 7.85
C LEU A 137 -4.13 -15.60 8.32
N PRO A 138 -5.15 -15.80 7.46
CA PRO A 138 -6.33 -16.59 7.78
C PRO A 138 -5.95 -18.02 8.21
N ALA A 139 -6.43 -18.45 9.37
CA ALA A 139 -6.05 -19.73 9.96
C ALA A 139 -6.37 -20.94 9.06
N GLU A 140 -7.46 -20.85 8.29
CA GLU A 140 -7.90 -21.86 7.32
C GLU A 140 -6.94 -22.03 6.13
N LEU A 141 -6.12 -21.02 5.84
CA LEU A 141 -5.12 -21.08 4.78
C LEU A 141 -3.79 -21.67 5.24
N VAL A 142 -3.53 -21.69 6.55
CA VAL A 142 -2.28 -22.19 7.12
C VAL A 142 -2.45 -23.64 7.60
N ARG A 143 -1.79 -24.60 6.91
CA ARG A 143 -1.84 -26.03 7.26
C ARG A 143 -0.91 -26.38 8.41
N ASP A 144 0.26 -25.77 8.44
CA ASP A 144 1.33 -26.02 9.40
C ASP A 144 2.05 -24.72 9.69
N ARG A 145 1.69 -24.10 10.80
CA ARG A 145 2.23 -22.80 11.21
C ARG A 145 3.72 -22.86 11.56
N PRO A 146 4.19 -23.80 12.39
CA PRO A 146 5.61 -23.92 12.69
C PRO A 146 6.48 -24.10 11.44
N ALA A 147 6.04 -24.93 10.49
CA ALA A 147 6.74 -25.14 9.22
C ALA A 147 6.80 -23.85 8.38
N LEU A 148 5.71 -23.05 8.37
CA LEU A 148 5.68 -21.75 7.67
C LEU A 148 6.66 -20.75 8.30
N GLU A 149 6.62 -20.60 9.64
CA GLU A 149 7.53 -19.70 10.37
C GLU A 149 9.00 -20.07 10.14
N GLN A 150 9.31 -21.35 10.20
CA GLN A 150 10.67 -21.86 9.92
C GLN A 150 11.11 -21.56 8.48
N ALA A 151 10.22 -21.77 7.51
CA ALA A 151 10.51 -21.51 6.10
C ALA A 151 10.79 -20.03 5.84
N ILE A 152 10.01 -19.12 6.45
CA ILE A 152 10.21 -17.67 6.36
C ILE A 152 11.55 -17.28 7.00
N ALA A 153 11.83 -17.75 8.22
CA ALA A 153 13.08 -17.47 8.93
C ALA A 153 14.29 -17.93 8.11
N LYS A 154 14.24 -19.15 7.56
CA LYS A 154 15.30 -19.69 6.70
C LYS A 154 15.50 -18.86 5.43
N ARG A 155 14.41 -18.37 4.80
CA ARG A 155 14.50 -17.50 3.61
C ARG A 155 15.14 -16.17 3.94
N GLU A 156 14.81 -15.55 5.07
CA GLU A 156 15.35 -14.28 5.51
C GLU A 156 16.82 -14.36 5.98
N GLN A 157 17.29 -15.54 6.39
CA GLN A 157 18.71 -15.78 6.70
C GLN A 157 19.60 -15.80 5.47
N ILE A 158 19.07 -16.19 4.29
CA ILE A 158 19.83 -16.24 3.03
C ILE A 158 20.14 -14.82 2.56
N ALA A 159 19.15 -13.93 2.56
CA ALA A 159 19.30 -12.52 2.19
C ALA A 159 18.11 -11.73 2.73
N ALA A 160 18.38 -10.54 3.25
CA ALA A 160 17.34 -9.60 3.66
C ALA A 160 16.44 -9.22 2.48
N THR A 161 15.12 -9.25 2.68
CA THR A 161 14.14 -9.01 1.63
C THR A 161 13.69 -7.55 1.55
N ILE A 162 14.56 -6.61 1.89
CA ILE A 162 14.29 -5.18 1.67
C ILE A 162 14.29 -4.90 0.17
N ILE A 163 13.23 -4.27 -0.30
CA ILE A 163 13.07 -3.87 -1.71
C ILE A 163 13.29 -2.38 -1.93
N ARG A 164 13.01 -1.56 -0.90
CA ARG A 164 13.28 -0.12 -0.86
C ARG A 164 13.52 0.33 0.58
N PRO A 165 14.16 1.49 0.83
CA PRO A 165 14.25 2.06 2.17
C PRO A 165 12.88 2.09 2.85
N GLY A 166 12.78 1.58 4.07
CA GLY A 166 11.54 1.51 4.83
C GLY A 166 10.59 0.35 4.47
N LEU A 167 10.83 -0.40 3.38
CA LEU A 167 9.91 -1.43 2.89
C LEU A 167 10.62 -2.77 2.69
N ALA A 168 10.16 -3.82 3.40
CA ALA A 168 10.58 -5.21 3.18
C ALA A 168 9.43 -6.04 2.62
N MET A 169 9.78 -7.05 1.81
CA MET A 169 8.80 -7.98 1.23
C MET A 169 9.28 -9.43 1.36
N PRO A 170 9.28 -10.00 2.59
CA PRO A 170 9.54 -11.42 2.77
C PRO A 170 8.56 -12.26 1.96
N HIS A 171 9.09 -13.28 1.29
CA HIS A 171 8.30 -14.17 0.47
C HIS A 171 8.79 -15.61 0.63
N VAL A 172 7.86 -16.53 0.65
CA VAL A 172 8.16 -17.95 0.84
C VAL A 172 7.23 -18.82 0.00
N ILE A 173 7.80 -19.85 -0.63
CA ILE A 173 7.05 -20.94 -1.27
C ILE A 173 7.07 -22.11 -0.31
N CYS A 174 5.90 -22.48 0.23
CA CYS A 174 5.81 -23.48 1.28
C CYS A 174 4.54 -24.33 1.14
N PRO A 175 4.62 -25.66 1.27
CA PRO A 175 3.44 -26.54 1.24
C PRO A 175 2.50 -26.34 2.46
N ALA A 176 2.96 -25.62 3.48
CA ALA A 176 2.16 -25.26 4.63
C ALA A 176 1.05 -24.23 4.34
N ILE A 177 1.00 -23.65 3.15
CA ILE A 177 -0.04 -22.70 2.68
C ILE A 177 -0.94 -23.37 1.66
N ARG A 178 -2.25 -23.07 1.69
CA ARG A 178 -3.27 -23.64 0.79
C ARG A 178 -3.45 -22.84 -0.49
N GLN A 179 -3.38 -21.50 -0.41
CA GLN A 179 -3.53 -20.59 -1.56
C GLN A 179 -2.66 -19.35 -1.36
N PRO A 180 -2.31 -18.61 -2.43
CA PRO A 180 -1.52 -17.40 -2.33
C PRO A 180 -2.22 -16.40 -1.41
N THR A 181 -1.49 -15.90 -0.44
CA THR A 181 -2.02 -14.92 0.51
C THR A 181 -0.97 -13.89 0.87
N VAL A 182 -1.44 -12.71 1.27
CA VAL A 182 -0.61 -11.56 1.63
C VAL A 182 -0.98 -11.13 3.04
N SER A 183 0.00 -10.75 3.85
CA SER A 183 -0.23 -9.97 5.06
C SER A 183 0.70 -8.76 5.10
N LEU A 184 0.25 -7.68 5.76
CA LEU A 184 1.00 -6.44 5.87
C LEU A 184 1.07 -5.99 7.31
N LEU A 185 2.26 -5.61 7.75
CA LEU A 185 2.51 -5.00 9.05
C LEU A 185 3.15 -3.63 8.86
N SER A 186 2.54 -2.59 9.44
CA SER A 186 3.15 -1.27 9.58
C SER A 186 3.62 -1.07 11.02
N CYS A 187 4.77 -0.43 11.22
CA CYS A 187 5.38 -0.24 12.52
C CYS A 187 5.56 1.26 12.78
N ALA A 188 5.19 1.73 13.98
CA ALA A 188 5.47 3.09 14.42
C ALA A 188 6.98 3.33 14.57
N GLU A 189 7.67 2.34 15.15
CA GLU A 189 9.12 2.34 15.29
C GLU A 189 9.76 1.50 14.18
N PRO A 190 10.81 2.02 13.50
CA PRO A 190 11.54 1.27 12.49
C PRO A 190 12.22 0.02 13.06
N ILE A 191 12.22 -1.06 12.30
CA ILE A 191 12.83 -2.34 12.66
C ILE A 191 14.16 -2.51 11.94
N GLU A 192 15.23 -2.87 12.67
CA GLU A 192 16.49 -3.26 12.07
C GLU A 192 16.33 -4.57 11.29
N TRP A 193 16.50 -4.49 9.96
CA TRP A 193 16.27 -5.64 9.07
C TRP A 193 17.52 -6.38 8.65
N GLY A 194 18.70 -5.82 8.98
CA GLY A 194 20.01 -6.40 8.64
C GLY A 194 20.40 -6.17 7.18
N SER A 195 20.16 -4.97 6.64
CA SER A 195 20.52 -4.57 5.28
C SER A 195 21.12 -3.17 5.25
N ALA A 196 21.97 -2.92 4.26
CA ALA A 196 22.53 -1.59 3.99
C ALA A 196 21.48 -0.54 3.56
N LEU A 197 20.27 -0.97 3.20
CA LEU A 197 19.15 -0.06 2.87
C LEU A 197 18.48 0.54 4.12
N GLY A 198 18.97 0.20 5.30
CA GLY A 198 18.49 0.74 6.57
C GLY A 198 17.30 0.00 7.18
N PRO A 199 16.66 0.59 8.21
CA PRO A 199 15.56 -0.03 8.91
C PRO A 199 14.27 -0.02 8.09
N VAL A 200 13.27 -0.82 8.51
CA VAL A 200 12.00 -1.07 7.83
C VAL A 200 10.83 -0.62 8.69
N GLN A 201 9.86 0.05 8.09
CA GLN A 201 8.62 0.48 8.75
C GLN A 201 7.37 -0.25 8.23
N THR A 202 7.44 -0.79 7.00
CA THR A 202 6.34 -1.55 6.41
C THR A 202 6.85 -2.87 5.87
N ILE A 203 6.18 -3.95 6.21
CA ILE A 203 6.55 -5.31 5.81
C ILE A 203 5.35 -5.96 5.13
N ILE A 204 5.55 -6.53 3.93
CA ILE A 204 4.55 -7.28 3.18
C ILE A 204 5.03 -8.72 3.10
N LEU A 205 4.35 -9.65 3.76
CA LEU A 205 4.61 -11.08 3.62
C LEU A 205 3.83 -11.66 2.45
N LEU A 206 4.51 -12.36 1.55
CA LEU A 206 3.90 -13.17 0.50
C LEU A 206 4.05 -14.64 0.85
N ALA A 207 2.96 -15.30 1.23
CA ALA A 207 2.94 -16.73 1.50
C ALA A 207 2.33 -17.48 0.31
N ILE A 208 3.12 -18.34 -0.31
CA ILE A 208 2.87 -18.94 -1.62
C ILE A 208 2.82 -20.46 -1.47
N PRO A 209 1.76 -21.16 -1.89
CA PRO A 209 1.74 -22.62 -1.91
C PRO A 209 2.76 -23.17 -2.90
N ALA A 210 3.30 -24.34 -2.61
CA ALA A 210 4.16 -25.06 -3.54
C ALA A 210 3.35 -25.60 -4.73
N GLY A 211 3.97 -25.61 -5.91
CA GLY A 211 3.39 -26.22 -7.11
C GLY A 211 2.46 -25.33 -7.93
N LEU A 212 2.46 -24.02 -7.71
CA LEU A 212 1.71 -23.09 -8.56
C LEU A 212 2.28 -23.02 -9.98
N ALA A 213 1.39 -22.90 -10.96
CA ALA A 213 1.77 -22.62 -12.33
C ALA A 213 2.32 -21.16 -12.46
N PRO A 214 3.21 -20.89 -13.44
CA PRO A 214 3.76 -19.54 -13.63
C PRO A 214 2.71 -18.43 -13.78
N GLU A 215 1.57 -18.74 -14.40
CA GLU A 215 0.45 -17.81 -14.58
C GLU A 215 -0.16 -17.37 -13.24
N GLN A 216 -0.25 -18.30 -12.30
CA GLN A 216 -0.77 -18.02 -10.96
C GLN A 216 0.20 -17.20 -10.11
N LEU A 217 1.48 -17.08 -10.49
CA LEU A 217 2.46 -16.21 -9.83
C LEU A 217 2.44 -14.77 -10.36
N ARG A 218 1.78 -14.50 -11.50
CA ARG A 218 1.75 -13.16 -12.11
C ARG A 218 1.28 -12.04 -11.18
N PRO A 219 0.21 -12.18 -10.38
CA PRO A 219 -0.21 -11.12 -9.46
C PRO A 219 0.87 -10.77 -8.44
N LEU A 220 1.58 -11.76 -7.89
CA LEU A 220 2.67 -11.51 -6.94
C LEU A 220 3.88 -10.83 -7.62
N THR A 221 4.17 -11.19 -8.85
CA THR A 221 5.22 -10.54 -9.65
C THR A 221 4.86 -9.09 -9.96
N ARG A 222 3.59 -8.80 -10.26
CA ARG A 222 3.09 -7.43 -10.43
C ARG A 222 3.22 -6.63 -9.15
N LEU A 223 2.78 -7.20 -8.03
CA LEU A 223 2.93 -6.57 -6.72
C LEU A 223 4.39 -6.24 -6.41
N ALA A 224 5.29 -7.20 -6.64
CA ALA A 224 6.72 -6.97 -6.41
C ALA A 224 7.25 -5.80 -7.26
N ARG A 225 6.90 -5.75 -8.54
CA ARG A 225 7.26 -4.63 -9.43
C ARG A 225 6.64 -3.31 -9.00
N ALA A 226 5.37 -3.33 -8.58
CA ALA A 226 4.69 -2.14 -8.06
C ALA A 226 5.39 -1.60 -6.82
N MET A 227 5.81 -2.47 -5.90
CA MET A 227 6.52 -2.05 -4.69
C MET A 227 7.96 -1.58 -4.96
N MET A 228 8.57 -1.94 -6.09
CA MET A 228 9.84 -1.38 -6.54
C MET A 228 9.69 0.00 -7.18
N ASP A 229 8.50 0.36 -7.65
CA ASP A 229 8.19 1.69 -8.16
C ASP A 229 8.16 2.71 -7.02
N GLU A 230 8.83 3.86 -7.22
CA GLU A 230 8.97 4.89 -6.19
C GLU A 230 7.63 5.54 -5.82
N VAL A 231 6.79 5.78 -6.81
CA VAL A 231 5.47 6.42 -6.61
C VAL A 231 4.58 5.51 -5.74
N VAL A 232 4.51 4.22 -6.08
CA VAL A 232 3.67 3.25 -5.37
C VAL A 232 4.19 2.98 -3.97
N SER A 233 5.51 2.78 -3.82
CA SER A 233 6.11 2.54 -2.50
C SER A 233 6.00 3.77 -1.60
N THR A 234 6.17 4.98 -2.12
CA THR A 234 5.93 6.22 -1.39
C THR A 234 4.49 6.32 -0.92
N ALA A 235 3.52 6.06 -1.81
CA ALA A 235 2.11 6.06 -1.44
C ALA A 235 1.81 5.06 -0.31
N LEU A 236 2.38 3.85 -0.37
CA LEU A 236 2.19 2.82 0.66
C LEU A 236 2.79 3.23 2.01
N LEU A 237 4.02 3.75 2.01
CA LEU A 237 4.72 4.17 3.24
C LEU A 237 4.03 5.34 3.93
N HIS A 238 3.41 6.25 3.18
CA HIS A 238 2.70 7.41 3.71
C HIS A 238 1.20 7.17 3.93
N ALA A 239 0.65 6.02 3.49
CA ALA A 239 -0.76 5.72 3.72
C ALA A 239 -1.06 5.57 5.22
N GLY A 240 -1.87 6.47 5.78
CA GLY A 240 -2.14 6.53 7.22
C GLY A 240 -3.24 5.59 7.69
N SER A 241 -4.03 5.01 6.78
CA SER A 241 -5.12 4.10 7.14
C SER A 241 -4.91 2.68 6.60
N ALA A 242 -5.41 1.67 7.34
CA ALA A 242 -5.38 0.29 6.89
C ALA A 242 -6.12 0.08 5.55
N PRO A 243 -7.32 0.67 5.32
CA PRO A 243 -7.99 0.59 4.02
C PRO A 243 -7.18 1.18 2.86
N ALA A 244 -6.44 2.28 3.09
CA ALA A 244 -5.59 2.86 2.06
C ALA A 244 -4.41 1.94 1.71
N ARG A 245 -3.72 1.38 2.72
CA ARG A 245 -2.64 0.41 2.50
C ARG A 245 -3.13 -0.83 1.76
N GLN A 246 -4.29 -1.34 2.15
CA GLN A 246 -4.92 -2.48 1.48
C GLN A 246 -5.19 -2.17 0.00
N ALA A 247 -5.81 -1.03 -0.30
CA ALA A 247 -6.13 -0.65 -1.66
C ALA A 247 -4.86 -0.52 -2.54
N ILE A 248 -3.77 0.04 -2.01
CA ILE A 248 -2.49 0.16 -2.72
C ILE A 248 -1.89 -1.21 -3.03
N VAL A 249 -1.93 -2.15 -2.08
CA VAL A 249 -1.44 -3.52 -2.30
C VAL A 249 -2.32 -4.25 -3.32
N ILE A 250 -3.64 -4.12 -3.23
CA ILE A 250 -4.58 -4.71 -4.20
C ILE A 250 -4.34 -4.14 -5.60
N GLU A 251 -4.16 -2.82 -5.73
CA GLU A 251 -3.82 -2.18 -7.00
C GLU A 251 -2.54 -2.79 -7.59
N GLY A 252 -1.52 -3.03 -6.74
CA GLY A 252 -0.28 -3.69 -7.15
C GLY A 252 -0.45 -5.15 -7.60
N LEU A 253 -1.43 -5.89 -7.05
CA LEU A 253 -1.76 -7.25 -7.48
C LEU A 253 -2.49 -7.27 -8.84
N LEU A 254 -3.25 -6.21 -9.15
CA LEU A 254 -4.12 -6.12 -10.33
C LEU A 254 -3.45 -5.44 -11.55
N SER A 255 -2.47 -4.56 -11.31
CA SER A 255 -1.87 -3.67 -12.33
C SER A 255 -0.73 -4.30 -13.15
#